data_acfde74c934c62563f134ae480453b2a
#
_entry.id   acfde74c934c62563f134ae480453b2a
#
_cell.length_a   1.000
_cell.length_b   1.000
_cell.length_c   1.000
_cell.angle_alpha   90.00
_cell.angle_beta   90.00
_cell.angle_gamma   90.00
#
_symmetry.space_group_name_H-M   'P 1'
#
loop_
_entity.id
_entity.type
_entity.pdbx_description
1 polymer ?
#
loop_
_entity_poly.entity_id
_entity_poly.type
_entity_poly.pdbx_seq_one_letter_code
_entity_poly.pdbx_strand_id
1 'polypeptide(L)'
;TEELSLRVEAVAQDGARRVTDLEFRLVELEGGDVSTLGQTSTLGGDLPEGQGAVASAVAAPGGEPTAELAVGEAADFAAARKALEAGDFADAAARLKTFNEIYPGSPVAAKVALAYGAALEGQGDMTGASRAYLDAFRREPAGEDAPEALYRLGNGLGRLGQTAEACKTLAEVSLR
;
A
#
# COMPACT_ATOMS: atom_id res chain seq x y z
N THR A 1 34.32 -8.16 14.59
CA THR A 1 32.94 -8.64 14.77
C THR A 1 32.33 -8.16 16.10
N GLU A 2 33.08 -8.19 17.21
CA GLU A 2 32.59 -7.74 18.53
C GLU A 2 32.25 -6.25 18.58
N GLU A 3 33.04 -5.38 17.95
CA GLU A 3 32.79 -3.94 17.92
C GLU A 3 31.49 -3.59 17.17
N LEU A 4 31.16 -4.37 16.12
CA LEU A 4 29.90 -4.19 15.38
C LEU A 4 28.70 -4.60 16.21
N SER A 5 28.82 -5.69 16.97
CA SER A 5 27.75 -6.17 17.86
C SER A 5 27.47 -5.16 18.97
N LEU A 6 28.48 -4.58 19.59
CA LEU A 6 28.35 -3.53 20.61
C LEU A 6 27.70 -2.26 20.06
N ARG A 7 28.02 -1.88 18.80
CA ARG A 7 27.38 -0.73 18.14
C ARG A 7 25.92 -0.99 17.83
N VAL A 8 25.58 -2.18 17.35
CA VAL A 8 24.18 -2.57 17.07
C VAL A 8 23.37 -2.56 18.35
N GLU A 9 23.92 -3.12 19.43
CA GLU A 9 23.27 -3.14 20.74
C GLU A 9 23.07 -1.74 21.32
N ALA A 10 24.05 -0.83 21.18
CA ALA A 10 23.93 0.56 21.61
C ALA A 10 22.85 1.31 20.82
N VAL A 11 22.75 1.09 19.49
CA VAL A 11 21.72 1.71 18.65
C VAL A 11 20.33 1.16 18.99
N ALA A 12 20.20 -0.15 19.25
CA ALA A 12 18.96 -0.78 19.65
C ALA A 12 18.46 -0.24 21.00
N GLN A 13 19.36 -0.06 21.98
CA GLN A 13 19.02 0.52 23.27
C GLN A 13 18.62 2.02 23.19
N ASP A 14 19.30 2.82 22.35
CA ASP A 14 18.95 4.22 22.14
C ASP A 14 17.60 4.34 21.43
N GLY A 15 17.35 3.48 20.44
CA GLY A 15 16.05 3.39 19.75
C GLY A 15 14.91 3.05 20.72
N ALA A 16 15.08 2.04 21.57
CA ALA A 16 14.07 1.65 22.55
C ALA A 16 13.76 2.79 23.53
N ARG A 17 14.77 3.51 24.01
CA ARG A 17 14.57 4.66 24.91
C ARG A 17 13.77 5.78 24.27
N ARG A 18 14.01 6.07 22.98
CA ARG A 18 13.27 7.10 22.22
C ARG A 18 11.82 6.72 21.99
N VAL A 19 11.57 5.44 21.71
CA VAL A 19 10.19 4.94 21.56
C VAL A 19 9.43 5.09 22.86
N THR A 20 10.02 4.68 23.98
CA THR A 20 9.39 4.82 25.33
C THR A 20 9.11 6.29 25.67
N ASP A 21 10.04 7.21 25.36
CA ASP A 21 9.83 8.66 25.60
C ASP A 21 8.68 9.21 24.75
N LEU A 22 8.56 8.75 23.49
CA LEU A 22 7.49 9.15 22.59
C LEU A 22 6.12 8.60 23.06
N GLU A 23 6.07 7.34 23.49
CA GLU A 23 4.86 6.72 24.03
C GLU A 23 4.39 7.43 25.30
N PHE A 24 5.33 7.77 26.20
CA PHE A 24 5.04 8.53 27.39
C PHE A 24 4.42 9.91 27.06
N ARG A 25 5.03 10.63 26.13
CA ARG A 25 4.54 11.94 25.66
C ARG A 25 3.19 11.85 24.97
N LEU A 26 2.95 10.77 24.22
CA LEU A 26 1.69 10.55 23.52
C LEU A 26 0.55 10.37 24.54
N VAL A 27 0.76 9.50 25.54
CA VAL A 27 -0.23 9.26 26.62
C VAL A 27 -0.47 10.51 27.44
N GLU A 28 0.56 11.30 27.71
CA GLU A 28 0.44 12.59 28.42
C GLU A 28 -0.41 13.59 27.60
N LEU A 29 -0.22 13.66 26.29
CA LEU A 29 -0.99 14.53 25.41
C LEU A 29 -2.46 14.08 25.24
N GLU A 30 -2.70 12.77 25.30
CA GLU A 30 -4.05 12.19 25.24
C GLU A 30 -4.78 12.24 26.59
N GLY A 31 -4.12 12.71 27.66
CA GLY A 31 -4.69 12.78 28.99
C GLY A 31 -4.88 11.41 29.64
N GLY A 32 -4.15 10.40 29.19
CA GLY A 32 -4.17 9.04 29.71
C GLY A 32 -3.29 8.86 30.95
N ASP A 33 -3.50 7.74 31.64
CA ASP A 33 -2.71 7.38 32.83
C ASP A 33 -1.42 6.66 32.41
N VAL A 34 -0.28 7.31 32.60
CA VAL A 34 1.05 6.79 32.25
C VAL A 34 1.46 5.54 33.04
N SER A 35 0.73 5.23 34.13
CA SER A 35 1.00 4.03 34.94
C SER A 35 0.59 2.72 34.26
N THR A 36 -0.16 2.80 33.15
CA THR A 36 -0.59 1.65 32.34
C THR A 36 0.40 1.28 31.24
N LEU A 37 1.43 2.11 31.00
CA LEU A 37 2.50 1.80 30.06
C LEU A 37 3.36 0.67 30.61
N GLY A 38 3.21 -0.52 30.03
CA GLY A 38 4.09 -1.66 30.29
C GLY A 38 5.51 -1.36 29.78
N GLN A 39 6.51 -2.07 30.31
CA GLN A 39 7.87 -1.98 29.78
C GLN A 39 7.87 -2.44 28.32
N THR A 40 8.22 -1.54 27.42
CA THR A 40 8.43 -1.87 26.00
C THR A 40 9.59 -2.85 25.88
N SER A 41 9.35 -4.02 25.30
CA SER A 41 10.39 -5.01 25.02
C SER A 41 11.39 -4.44 24.04
N THR A 42 12.69 -4.55 24.37
CA THR A 42 13.78 -4.16 23.48
C THR A 42 13.70 -4.91 22.17
N LEU A 43 13.86 -4.20 21.04
CA LEU A 43 14.00 -4.82 19.72
C LEU A 43 15.16 -5.84 19.76
N GLY A 44 14.85 -7.13 19.92
CA GLY A 44 15.82 -8.24 19.85
C GLY A 44 16.05 -9.03 21.14
N GLY A 45 15.27 -8.86 22.22
CA GLY A 45 15.44 -9.60 23.48
C GLY A 45 14.24 -10.46 23.83
N ASP A 46 14.53 -11.71 24.13
CA ASP A 46 13.78 -12.79 24.79
C ASP A 46 12.27 -12.61 25.02
N LEU A 47 11.49 -13.44 24.34
CA LEU A 47 10.07 -13.65 24.62
C LEU A 47 9.93 -14.39 25.97
N PRO A 48 9.21 -13.85 26.98
CA PRO A 48 8.79 -14.67 28.11
C PRO A 48 7.72 -15.65 27.64
N GLU A 49 7.93 -16.94 27.88
CA GLU A 49 6.93 -18.00 27.70
C GLU A 49 5.73 -17.73 28.60
N GLY A 50 4.57 -17.46 28.01
CA GLY A 50 3.32 -17.43 28.75
C GLY A 50 2.18 -16.69 28.09
N GLN A 51 1.40 -17.42 27.31
CA GLN A 51 -0.04 -17.28 27.07
C GLN A 51 -0.58 -15.99 26.44
N GLY A 52 -0.96 -16.11 25.19
CA GLY A 52 -1.84 -15.17 24.47
C GLY A 52 -1.92 -15.56 23.00
N ALA A 53 -2.88 -16.42 22.64
CA ALA A 53 -3.11 -16.86 21.26
C ALA A 53 -3.40 -15.66 20.35
N VAL A 54 -2.40 -15.22 19.64
CA VAL A 54 -2.57 -14.49 18.38
C VAL A 54 -2.53 -15.51 17.26
N ALA A 55 -3.63 -15.63 16.55
CA ALA A 55 -3.79 -16.55 15.44
C ALA A 55 -2.62 -16.42 14.46
N SER A 56 -1.75 -17.41 14.43
CA SER A 56 -0.82 -17.62 13.33
C SER A 56 -1.65 -17.79 12.06
N ALA A 57 -1.70 -16.77 11.23
CA ALA A 57 -2.02 -16.96 9.83
C ALA A 57 -0.89 -17.80 9.23
N VAL A 58 -1.15 -19.09 9.10
CA VAL A 58 -0.28 -20.04 8.39
C VAL A 58 -0.15 -19.54 6.96
N ALA A 59 1.04 -19.10 6.59
CA ALA A 59 1.38 -18.82 5.21
C ALA A 59 1.24 -20.12 4.42
N ALA A 60 0.31 -20.14 3.49
CA ALA A 60 0.25 -21.18 2.46
C ALA A 60 1.52 -21.07 1.58
N PRO A 61 2.21 -22.18 1.27
CA PRO A 61 3.38 -22.15 0.41
C PRO A 61 2.91 -21.93 -1.03
N GLY A 62 3.17 -20.76 -1.59
CA GLY A 62 2.85 -20.42 -2.98
C GLY A 62 2.56 -18.94 -3.25
N GLY A 63 2.75 -18.06 -2.27
CA GLY A 63 2.63 -16.61 -2.49
C GLY A 63 3.94 -16.05 -3.03
N GLU A 64 3.86 -15.36 -4.17
CA GLU A 64 4.90 -14.44 -4.68
C GLU A 64 5.31 -13.45 -3.57
N PRO A 65 6.54 -12.86 -3.62
CA PRO A 65 6.98 -11.89 -2.62
C PRO A 65 6.05 -10.68 -2.63
N THR A 66 4.97 -10.76 -1.84
CA THR A 66 4.17 -9.60 -1.54
C THR A 66 5.06 -8.66 -0.76
N ALA A 67 5.46 -7.56 -1.38
CA ALA A 67 6.17 -6.50 -0.69
C ALA A 67 5.36 -6.14 0.56
N GLU A 68 5.99 -6.28 1.72
CA GLU A 68 5.34 -6.08 3.01
C GLU A 68 5.02 -4.58 3.15
N LEU A 69 3.74 -4.25 3.00
CA LEU A 69 3.27 -2.89 3.15
C LEU A 69 3.35 -2.48 4.62
N ALA A 70 3.74 -1.24 4.88
CA ALA A 70 3.56 -0.67 6.21
C ALA A 70 2.09 -0.75 6.62
N VAL A 71 1.81 -0.97 7.91
CA VAL A 71 0.43 -1.19 8.41
C VAL A 71 -0.52 -0.06 8.01
N GLY A 72 -0.06 1.19 8.06
CA GLY A 72 -0.84 2.35 7.61
C GLY A 72 -1.13 2.34 6.10
N GLU A 73 -0.14 2.02 5.30
CA GLU A 73 -0.24 1.93 3.84
C GLU A 73 -1.26 0.86 3.40
N ALA A 74 -1.21 -0.32 4.02
CA ALA A 74 -2.17 -1.39 3.77
C ALA A 74 -3.60 -0.98 4.14
N ALA A 75 -3.78 -0.30 5.28
CA ALA A 75 -5.09 0.16 5.76
C ALA A 75 -5.68 1.23 4.84
N ASP A 76 -4.88 2.21 4.40
CA ASP A 76 -5.32 3.29 3.52
C ASP A 76 -5.73 2.76 2.14
N PHE A 77 -4.93 1.84 1.58
CA PHE A 77 -5.28 1.20 0.32
C PHE A 77 -6.54 0.33 0.43
N ALA A 78 -6.70 -0.44 1.52
CA ALA A 78 -7.90 -1.23 1.77
C ALA A 78 -9.15 -0.35 1.91
N ALA A 79 -9.05 0.79 2.61
CA ALA A 79 -10.15 1.75 2.73
C ALA A 79 -10.56 2.34 1.38
N ALA A 80 -9.60 2.69 0.54
CA ALA A 80 -9.85 3.18 -0.80
C ALA A 80 -10.54 2.13 -1.70
N ARG A 81 -10.08 0.87 -1.64
CA ARG A 81 -10.72 -0.25 -2.35
C ARG A 81 -12.16 -0.48 -1.89
N LYS A 82 -12.39 -0.43 -0.59
CA LYS A 82 -13.74 -0.57 -0.03
C LYS A 82 -14.69 0.51 -0.56
N ALA A 83 -14.24 1.77 -0.66
CA ALA A 83 -15.04 2.85 -1.26
C ALA A 83 -15.33 2.59 -2.74
N LEU A 84 -14.34 2.08 -3.49
CA LEU A 84 -14.50 1.70 -4.89
C LEU A 84 -15.54 0.58 -5.07
N GLU A 85 -15.48 -0.46 -4.25
CA GLU A 85 -16.42 -1.59 -4.24
C GLU A 85 -17.85 -1.16 -3.84
N ALA A 86 -17.96 -0.16 -2.97
CA ALA A 86 -19.25 0.45 -2.59
C ALA A 86 -19.84 1.36 -3.69
N GLY A 87 -19.10 1.65 -4.76
CA GLY A 87 -19.50 2.57 -5.82
C GLY A 87 -19.32 4.05 -5.44
N ASP A 88 -18.69 4.35 -4.31
CA ASP A 88 -18.33 5.72 -3.94
C ASP A 88 -17.05 6.14 -4.66
N PHE A 89 -17.19 6.36 -5.95
CA PHE A 89 -16.07 6.66 -6.83
C PHE A 89 -15.38 7.99 -6.48
N ALA A 90 -16.11 8.94 -5.91
CA ALA A 90 -15.55 10.22 -5.52
C ALA A 90 -14.64 10.08 -4.29
N ASP A 91 -15.09 9.38 -3.24
CA ASP A 91 -14.27 9.08 -2.05
C ASP A 91 -13.10 8.18 -2.41
N ALA A 92 -13.31 7.13 -3.23
CA ALA A 92 -12.25 6.26 -3.70
C ALA A 92 -11.15 7.04 -4.42
N ALA A 93 -11.50 7.91 -5.36
CA ALA A 93 -10.54 8.73 -6.10
C ALA A 93 -9.76 9.67 -5.18
N ALA A 94 -10.44 10.32 -4.23
CA ALA A 94 -9.80 11.20 -3.27
C ALA A 94 -8.78 10.45 -2.40
N ARG A 95 -9.15 9.29 -1.85
CA ARG A 95 -8.27 8.43 -1.04
C ARG A 95 -7.06 7.94 -1.81
N LEU A 96 -7.25 7.46 -3.05
CA LEU A 96 -6.16 6.95 -3.89
C LEU A 96 -5.19 8.07 -4.33
N LYS A 97 -5.71 9.27 -4.55
CA LYS A 97 -4.88 10.45 -4.79
C LYS A 97 -4.02 10.78 -3.57
N THR A 98 -4.63 10.87 -2.39
CA THR A 98 -3.94 11.11 -1.12
C THR A 98 -2.91 10.01 -0.83
N PHE A 99 -3.24 8.75 -1.12
CA PHE A 99 -2.32 7.63 -1.00
C PHE A 99 -1.02 7.85 -1.80
N ASN A 100 -1.13 8.25 -3.07
CA ASN A 100 0.04 8.54 -3.90
C ASN A 100 0.89 9.72 -3.38
N GLU A 101 0.27 10.68 -2.70
CA GLU A 101 0.97 11.82 -2.10
C GLU A 101 1.73 11.42 -0.82
N ILE A 102 1.15 10.53 0.01
CA ILE A 102 1.74 10.07 1.26
C ILE A 102 2.79 8.96 1.02
N TYR A 103 2.54 8.05 0.07
CA TYR A 103 3.36 6.88 -0.21
C TYR A 103 3.94 6.86 -1.63
N PRO A 104 4.77 7.84 -2.03
CA PRO A 104 5.24 7.98 -3.42
C PRO A 104 6.12 6.83 -3.92
N GLY A 105 6.67 6.03 -3.01
CA GLY A 105 7.52 4.86 -3.30
C GLY A 105 6.86 3.52 -3.04
N SER A 106 5.54 3.49 -2.90
CA SER A 106 4.79 2.28 -2.59
C SER A 106 5.04 1.14 -3.58
N PRO A 107 5.29 -0.09 -3.11
CA PRO A 107 5.38 -1.26 -3.97
C PRO A 107 4.05 -1.61 -4.65
N VAL A 108 2.91 -1.10 -4.15
CA VAL A 108 1.60 -1.27 -4.78
C VAL A 108 1.16 -0.09 -5.64
N ALA A 109 2.08 0.84 -5.96
CA ALA A 109 1.76 2.04 -6.72
C ALA A 109 1.10 1.76 -8.08
N ALA A 110 1.43 0.65 -8.74
CA ALA A 110 0.76 0.21 -9.97
C ALA A 110 -0.71 -0.18 -9.71
N LYS A 111 -0.97 -0.94 -8.65
CA LYS A 111 -2.33 -1.34 -8.22
C LYS A 111 -3.15 -0.12 -7.81
N VAL A 112 -2.54 0.84 -7.12
CA VAL A 112 -3.18 2.11 -6.74
C VAL A 112 -3.57 2.93 -7.97
N ALA A 113 -2.67 3.04 -8.96
CA ALA A 113 -2.97 3.75 -10.21
C ALA A 113 -4.10 3.06 -11.01
N LEU A 114 -4.13 1.72 -11.04
CA LEU A 114 -5.20 0.95 -11.65
C LEU A 114 -6.56 1.21 -10.97
N ALA A 115 -6.60 1.13 -9.63
CA ALA A 115 -7.79 1.42 -8.84
C ALA A 115 -8.26 2.88 -9.00
N TYR A 116 -7.32 3.82 -9.07
CA TYR A 116 -7.61 5.24 -9.30
C TYR A 116 -8.26 5.45 -10.69
N GLY A 117 -7.74 4.77 -11.72
CA GLY A 117 -8.37 4.77 -13.04
C GLY A 117 -9.80 4.25 -13.00
N ALA A 118 -10.07 3.17 -12.26
CA ALA A 118 -11.42 2.64 -12.10
C ALA A 118 -12.37 3.61 -11.37
N ALA A 119 -11.88 4.33 -10.36
CA ALA A 119 -12.64 5.35 -9.67
C ALA A 119 -13.00 6.54 -10.59
N LEU A 120 -12.05 7.01 -11.42
CA LEU A 120 -12.29 8.07 -12.39
C LEU A 120 -13.24 7.61 -13.51
N GLU A 121 -13.12 6.36 -13.96
CA GLU A 121 -14.06 5.77 -14.93
C GLU A 121 -15.49 5.76 -14.37
N GLY A 122 -15.65 5.36 -13.10
CA GLY A 122 -16.94 5.37 -12.41
C GLY A 122 -17.54 6.76 -12.26
N GLN A 123 -16.72 7.81 -12.19
CA GLN A 123 -17.14 9.21 -12.21
C GLN A 123 -17.45 9.73 -13.62
N GLY A 124 -17.15 8.96 -14.67
CA GLY A 124 -17.29 9.38 -16.06
C GLY A 124 -16.11 10.18 -16.62
N ASP A 125 -15.05 10.40 -15.85
CA ASP A 125 -13.80 11.02 -16.34
C ASP A 125 -12.95 9.97 -17.09
N MET A 126 -13.35 9.69 -18.32
CA MET A 126 -12.64 8.70 -19.15
C MET A 126 -11.24 9.15 -19.54
N THR A 127 -11.01 10.45 -19.64
CA THR A 127 -9.68 10.99 -19.96
C THR A 127 -8.72 10.81 -18.80
N GLY A 128 -9.14 11.12 -17.59
CA GLY A 128 -8.39 10.89 -16.36
C GLY A 128 -8.15 9.40 -16.13
N ALA A 129 -9.18 8.57 -16.31
CA ALA A 129 -9.09 7.13 -16.17
C ALA A 129 -8.03 6.52 -17.12
N SER A 130 -8.06 6.90 -18.41
CA SER A 130 -7.08 6.41 -19.38
C SER A 130 -5.64 6.79 -19.02
N ARG A 131 -5.43 8.00 -18.49
CA ARG A 131 -4.11 8.42 -18.00
C ARG A 131 -3.65 7.59 -16.79
N ALA A 132 -4.54 7.30 -15.86
CA ALA A 132 -4.25 6.50 -14.70
C ALA A 132 -3.92 5.04 -15.06
N TYR A 133 -4.64 4.45 -16.02
CA TYR A 133 -4.34 3.12 -16.55
C TYR A 133 -2.99 3.05 -17.27
N LEU A 134 -2.64 4.09 -18.03
CA LEU A 134 -1.32 4.19 -18.64
C LEU A 134 -0.22 4.33 -17.58
N ASP A 135 -0.46 5.08 -16.51
CA ASP A 135 0.49 5.20 -15.39
C ASP A 135 0.67 3.86 -14.67
N ALA A 136 -0.41 3.14 -14.40
CA ALA A 136 -0.36 1.79 -13.83
C ALA A 136 0.54 0.86 -14.66
N PHE A 137 0.31 0.80 -15.98
CA PHE A 137 1.13 0.00 -16.88
C PHE A 137 2.61 0.43 -16.90
N ARG A 138 2.89 1.74 -16.89
CA ARG A 138 4.28 2.26 -16.90
C ARG A 138 5.05 1.95 -15.63
N ARG A 139 4.38 1.89 -14.49
CA ARG A 139 5.00 1.56 -13.21
C ARG A 139 5.47 0.12 -13.17
N GLU A 140 4.68 -0.78 -13.72
CA GLU A 140 4.96 -2.22 -13.69
C GLU A 140 4.56 -2.90 -15.00
N PRO A 141 5.37 -2.71 -16.09
CA PRO A 141 5.00 -3.22 -17.41
C PRO A 141 4.97 -4.74 -17.51
N ALA A 142 5.67 -5.46 -16.64
CA ALA A 142 5.73 -6.92 -16.57
C ALA A 142 4.96 -7.48 -15.36
N GLY A 143 4.24 -6.64 -14.64
CA GLY A 143 3.47 -7.05 -13.47
C GLY A 143 2.19 -7.79 -13.82
N GLU A 144 1.62 -8.43 -12.83
CA GLU A 144 0.37 -9.19 -12.94
C GLU A 144 -0.80 -8.34 -13.47
N ASP A 145 -0.85 -7.07 -13.06
CA ASP A 145 -1.92 -6.13 -13.42
C ASP A 145 -1.69 -5.44 -14.79
N ALA A 146 -0.53 -5.65 -15.44
CA ALA A 146 -0.21 -4.99 -16.71
C ALA A 146 -1.21 -5.31 -17.85
N PRO A 147 -1.67 -6.56 -18.04
CA PRO A 147 -2.69 -6.87 -19.05
C PRO A 147 -4.02 -6.17 -18.76
N GLU A 148 -4.46 -6.10 -17.51
CA GLU A 148 -5.70 -5.40 -17.13
C GLU A 148 -5.57 -3.90 -17.39
N ALA A 149 -4.45 -3.29 -17.02
CA ALA A 149 -4.21 -1.86 -17.23
C ALA A 149 -4.25 -1.51 -18.73
N LEU A 150 -3.62 -2.33 -19.59
CA LEU A 150 -3.67 -2.17 -21.05
C LEU A 150 -5.08 -2.36 -21.62
N TYR A 151 -5.81 -3.37 -21.14
CA TYR A 151 -7.17 -3.63 -21.57
C TYR A 151 -8.09 -2.43 -21.24
N ARG A 152 -8.05 -1.94 -20.02
CA ARG A 152 -8.84 -0.78 -19.60
C ARG A 152 -8.44 0.50 -20.33
N LEU A 153 -7.13 0.71 -20.53
CA LEU A 153 -6.62 1.81 -21.35
C LEU A 153 -7.17 1.75 -22.78
N GLY A 154 -7.09 0.58 -23.43
CA GLY A 154 -7.59 0.40 -24.79
C GLY A 154 -9.09 0.66 -24.91
N ASN A 155 -9.89 0.18 -23.95
CA ASN A 155 -11.32 0.49 -23.89
C ASN A 155 -11.58 1.98 -23.69
N GLY A 156 -10.84 2.63 -22.79
CA GLY A 156 -10.94 4.08 -22.54
C GLY A 156 -10.65 4.89 -23.81
N LEU A 157 -9.55 4.55 -24.51
CA LEU A 157 -9.19 5.18 -25.77
C LEU A 157 -10.29 5.02 -26.83
N GLY A 158 -10.88 3.81 -26.92
CA GLY A 158 -11.99 3.55 -27.82
C GLY A 158 -13.22 4.43 -27.53
N ARG A 159 -13.58 4.57 -26.26
CA ARG A 159 -14.69 5.44 -25.81
C ARG A 159 -14.41 6.92 -26.06
N LEU A 160 -13.14 7.34 -26.06
CA LEU A 160 -12.70 8.68 -26.42
C LEU A 160 -12.60 8.91 -27.95
N GLY A 161 -12.94 7.92 -28.78
CA GLY A 161 -12.87 8.01 -30.23
C GLY A 161 -11.47 7.80 -30.83
N GLN A 162 -10.49 7.46 -30.00
CA GLN A 162 -9.10 7.20 -30.43
C GLN A 162 -8.95 5.75 -30.88
N THR A 163 -9.66 5.38 -31.94
CA THR A 163 -9.82 3.97 -32.38
C THR A 163 -8.48 3.34 -32.79
N ALA A 164 -7.61 4.07 -33.47
CA ALA A 164 -6.33 3.52 -33.93
C ALA A 164 -5.40 3.17 -32.75
N GLU A 165 -5.34 4.03 -31.75
CA GLU A 165 -4.57 3.83 -30.52
C GLU A 165 -5.19 2.73 -29.66
N ALA A 166 -6.52 2.67 -29.56
CA ALA A 166 -7.25 1.62 -28.89
C ALA A 166 -6.92 0.24 -29.45
N CYS A 167 -6.97 0.07 -30.78
CA CYS A 167 -6.65 -1.19 -31.43
C CYS A 167 -5.19 -1.63 -31.18
N LYS A 168 -4.25 -0.70 -31.22
CA LYS A 168 -2.84 -1.00 -30.93
C LYS A 168 -2.65 -1.44 -29.48
N THR A 169 -3.28 -0.72 -28.54
CA THR A 169 -3.19 -1.03 -27.10
C THR A 169 -3.83 -2.37 -26.78
N LEU A 170 -5.00 -2.67 -27.36
CA LEU A 170 -5.68 -3.95 -27.15
C LEU A 170 -4.93 -5.13 -27.79
N ALA A 171 -4.26 -4.92 -28.92
CA ALA A 171 -3.40 -5.95 -29.52
C ALA A 171 -2.21 -6.31 -28.62
N GLU A 172 -1.66 -5.36 -27.86
CA GLU A 172 -0.57 -5.59 -26.92
C GLU A 172 -0.99 -6.49 -25.75
N VAL A 173 -2.27 -6.47 -25.35
CA VAL A 173 -2.80 -7.33 -24.27
C VAL A 173 -2.62 -8.81 -24.60
N SER A 174 -2.82 -9.20 -25.89
CA SER A 174 -2.72 -10.59 -26.32
C SER A 174 -1.28 -11.12 -26.39
N LEU A 175 -0.30 -10.25 -26.26
CA LEU A 175 1.13 -10.58 -26.30
C LEU A 175 1.72 -10.76 -24.90
N ARG A 176 0.93 -10.49 -23.83
CA ARG A 176 1.34 -10.51 -22.45
C ARG A 176 0.62 -11.56 -21.62
#